data_eeb6273d406ddf7686fcdd7ce1baa83a
#
_entry.id   eeb6273d406ddf7686fcdd7ce1baa83a
#
_cell.length_a   1.000
_cell.length_b   1.000
_cell.length_c   1.000
_cell.angle_alpha   90.00
_cell.angle_beta   90.00
_cell.angle_gamma   90.00
#
_symmetry.space_group_name_H-M   'P 1'
#
loop_
_entity.id
_entity.type
_entity.pdbx_description
1 polymer ?
#
loop_
_entity_poly.entity_id
_entity_poly.type
_entity_poly.pdbx_seq_one_letter_code
_entity_poly.pdbx_strand_id
1 'polypeptide(L)'
;AIYNIGILRAFPSQGITFEELQYNGLVRVVNAAKDMGVGRLLLMSANGVKPGGTDYQDTKYRAEQYAMQSSLDITVFRPSVIFGDPRGSMEFATQLHRDMVDMPLPAVGFFSGLRPGEGKILMSPVHILDVAQAFVQALKEPSTTGKIYSLGGPEILSWQEMIQRIAAAVGRKKRILPMPVQVMKIGA
;
A
#
# COMPACT_ATOMS: atom_id res chain seq x y z
N ALA A 1 -17.51 0.40 11.22
CA ALA A 1 -16.89 1.40 10.33
C ALA A 1 -15.74 0.77 9.52
N ILE A 2 -15.39 1.37 8.40
CA ILE A 2 -14.20 1.00 7.59
C ILE A 2 -13.40 2.28 7.34
N TYR A 3 -12.11 2.24 7.65
CA TYR A 3 -11.19 3.32 7.33
C TYR A 3 -10.14 2.84 6.31
N ASN A 4 -10.27 3.28 5.07
CA ASN A 4 -9.39 2.91 3.96
C ASN A 4 -8.70 4.13 3.32
N ILE A 5 -8.61 5.25 4.03
CA ILE A 5 -7.99 6.47 3.55
C ILE A 5 -6.46 6.34 3.60
N GLY A 6 -5.83 6.76 2.52
CA GLY A 6 -4.38 6.83 2.42
C GLY A 6 -3.96 7.57 1.17
N ILE A 7 -2.78 8.16 1.22
CA ILE A 7 -2.14 8.85 0.08
C ILE A 7 -0.74 8.25 -0.11
N LEU A 8 -0.27 8.25 -1.35
CA LEU A 8 1.11 7.86 -1.68
C LEU A 8 2.04 9.07 -1.85
N ARG A 9 1.46 10.27 -1.97
CA ARG A 9 2.19 11.53 -2.12
C ARG A 9 1.51 12.63 -1.30
N ALA A 10 2.32 13.39 -0.59
CA ALA A 10 1.86 14.56 0.16
C ALA A 10 1.85 15.82 -0.72
N PHE A 11 0.93 16.76 -0.41
CA PHE A 11 0.82 18.08 -1.00
C PHE A 11 0.66 19.11 0.14
N PRO A 12 1.76 19.45 0.85
CA PRO A 12 1.71 20.27 2.06
C PRO A 12 1.09 21.65 1.86
N SER A 13 1.30 22.25 0.69
CA SER A 13 0.68 23.55 0.34
C SER A 13 -0.85 23.52 0.26
N GLN A 14 -1.43 22.34 0.15
CA GLN A 14 -2.88 22.11 0.13
C GLN A 14 -3.40 21.51 1.45
N GLY A 15 -2.56 21.40 2.49
CA GLY A 15 -2.91 20.72 3.73
C GLY A 15 -3.04 19.20 3.62
N ILE A 16 -2.66 18.61 2.49
CA ILE A 16 -2.73 17.17 2.24
C ILE A 16 -1.40 16.54 2.65
N THR A 17 -1.32 16.04 3.88
CA THR A 17 -0.12 15.40 4.41
C THR A 17 -0.40 13.97 4.89
N PHE A 18 0.65 13.16 5.02
CA PHE A 18 0.54 11.82 5.62
C PHE A 18 0.01 11.92 7.05
N GLU A 19 0.52 12.88 7.84
CA GLU A 19 0.08 13.10 9.21
C GLU A 19 -1.41 13.40 9.28
N GLU A 20 -1.88 14.34 8.46
CA GLU A 20 -3.28 14.79 8.53
C GLU A 20 -4.27 13.72 8.07
N LEU A 21 -3.97 13.01 6.98
CA LEU A 21 -4.91 12.04 6.42
C LEU A 21 -4.77 10.64 7.01
N GLN A 22 -3.53 10.18 7.27
CA GLN A 22 -3.34 8.79 7.72
C GLN A 22 -3.42 8.64 9.23
N TYR A 23 -2.91 9.60 10.00
CA TYR A 23 -2.92 9.55 11.45
C TYR A 23 -4.09 10.36 12.05
N ASN A 24 -4.10 11.68 11.90
CA ASN A 24 -5.13 12.54 12.48
C ASN A 24 -6.54 12.20 11.98
N GLY A 25 -6.67 11.85 10.70
CA GLY A 25 -7.93 11.39 10.11
C GLY A 25 -8.46 10.14 10.79
N LEU A 26 -7.59 9.14 11.04
CA LEU A 26 -8.00 7.95 11.78
C LEU A 26 -8.35 8.26 13.23
N VAL A 27 -7.57 9.08 13.92
CA VAL A 27 -7.87 9.52 15.31
C VAL A 27 -9.28 10.10 15.40
N ARG A 28 -9.64 11.01 14.48
CA ARG A 28 -10.99 11.59 14.41
C ARG A 28 -12.07 10.54 14.20
N VAL A 29 -11.84 9.58 13.28
CA VAL A 29 -12.82 8.52 13.00
C VAL A 29 -12.98 7.57 14.19
N VAL A 30 -11.89 7.19 14.86
CA VAL A 30 -11.94 6.33 16.04
C VAL A 30 -12.73 7.02 17.17
N ASN A 31 -12.49 8.30 17.42
CA ASN A 31 -13.19 9.05 18.45
C ASN A 31 -14.68 9.21 18.10
N ALA A 32 -15.00 9.60 16.88
CA ALA A 32 -16.38 9.70 16.43
C ALA A 32 -17.12 8.35 16.50
N ALA A 33 -16.45 7.25 16.16
CA ALA A 33 -17.02 5.91 16.27
C ALA A 33 -17.38 5.56 17.73
N LYS A 34 -16.52 5.91 18.70
CA LYS A 34 -16.79 5.73 20.12
C LYS A 34 -18.00 6.55 20.56
N ASP A 35 -18.02 7.83 20.21
CA ASP A 35 -19.09 8.77 20.60
C ASP A 35 -20.46 8.34 20.03
N MET A 36 -20.45 7.73 18.85
CA MET A 36 -21.65 7.25 18.15
C MET A 36 -22.02 5.78 18.47
N GLY A 37 -21.31 5.12 19.38
CA GLY A 37 -21.57 3.72 19.74
C GLY A 37 -21.25 2.70 18.64
N VAL A 38 -20.40 3.05 17.68
CA VAL A 38 -19.93 2.12 16.65
C VAL A 38 -18.86 1.22 17.24
N GLY A 39 -19.18 -0.04 17.53
CA GLY A 39 -18.27 -0.98 18.19
C GLY A 39 -17.15 -1.53 17.30
N ARG A 40 -17.37 -1.64 15.98
CA ARG A 40 -16.47 -2.35 15.04
C ARG A 40 -15.81 -1.41 14.04
N LEU A 41 -14.47 -1.48 13.90
CA LEU A 41 -13.74 -0.73 12.88
C LEU A 41 -12.70 -1.61 12.18
N LEU A 42 -12.75 -1.62 10.85
CA LEU A 42 -11.73 -2.25 10.00
C LEU A 42 -10.81 -1.16 9.44
N LEU A 43 -9.51 -1.35 9.61
CA LEU A 43 -8.47 -0.41 9.17
C LEU A 43 -7.67 -0.97 8.01
N MET A 44 -7.62 -0.24 6.89
CA MET A 44 -6.66 -0.51 5.83
C MET A 44 -5.35 0.21 6.11
N SER A 45 -4.35 -0.56 6.46
CA SER A 45 -2.96 -0.12 6.58
C SER A 45 -2.16 -0.47 5.32
N ALA A 46 -0.89 -0.81 5.44
CA ALA A 46 -0.06 -1.24 4.32
C ALA A 46 1.01 -2.23 4.77
N ASN A 47 1.45 -3.09 3.87
CA ASN A 47 2.61 -3.93 4.13
C ASN A 47 3.88 -3.09 4.30
N GLY A 48 4.76 -3.48 5.21
CA GLY A 48 6.03 -2.81 5.48
C GLY A 48 5.94 -1.55 6.35
N VAL A 49 4.77 -1.25 6.97
CA VAL A 49 4.67 -0.16 7.97
C VAL A 49 5.52 -0.48 9.19
N LYS A 50 6.21 0.54 9.72
CA LYS A 50 7.11 0.39 10.87
C LYS A 50 7.36 1.76 11.53
N PRO A 51 7.72 1.76 12.83
CA PRO A 51 8.11 3.00 13.50
C PRO A 51 9.42 3.53 12.93
N GLY A 52 9.55 4.86 12.85
CA GLY A 52 10.77 5.53 12.38
C GLY A 52 11.14 5.22 10.94
N GLY A 53 10.18 4.78 10.13
CA GLY A 53 10.34 4.59 8.69
C GLY A 53 10.22 5.90 7.91
N THR A 54 9.75 5.83 6.66
CA THR A 54 9.31 7.02 5.94
C THR A 54 8.05 7.61 6.61
N ASP A 55 7.73 8.88 6.34
CA ASP A 55 6.52 9.51 6.87
C ASP A 55 5.26 8.67 6.58
N TYR A 56 5.18 8.07 5.41
CA TYR A 56 4.11 7.14 5.06
C TYR A 56 4.06 5.92 5.99
N GLN A 57 5.22 5.30 6.24
CA GLN A 57 5.30 4.09 7.07
C GLN A 57 5.01 4.39 8.53
N ASP A 58 5.59 5.47 9.04
CA ASP A 58 5.48 5.86 10.45
C ASP A 58 4.05 6.32 10.80
N THR A 59 3.46 7.18 9.97
CA THR A 59 2.09 7.67 10.22
C THR A 59 1.06 6.55 10.20
N LYS A 60 1.18 5.60 9.26
CA LYS A 60 0.30 4.41 9.24
C LYS A 60 0.54 3.49 10.44
N TYR A 61 1.80 3.29 10.84
CA TYR A 61 2.12 2.49 12.03
C TYR A 61 1.51 3.11 13.29
N ARG A 62 1.69 4.42 13.51
CA ARG A 62 1.09 5.12 14.66
C ARG A 62 -0.44 5.08 14.63
N ALA A 63 -1.03 5.17 13.45
CA ALA A 63 -2.47 5.01 13.25
C ALA A 63 -2.95 3.62 13.68
N GLU A 64 -2.26 2.55 13.29
CA GLU A 64 -2.57 1.20 13.77
C GLU A 64 -2.51 1.10 15.30
N GLN A 65 -1.42 1.62 15.91
CA GLN A 65 -1.24 1.57 17.36
C GLN A 65 -2.37 2.31 18.07
N TYR A 66 -2.74 3.49 17.60
CA TYR A 66 -3.85 4.26 18.18
C TYR A 66 -5.19 3.50 18.09
N ALA A 67 -5.49 2.93 16.93
CA ALA A 67 -6.70 2.14 16.74
C ALA A 67 -6.73 0.92 17.66
N MET A 68 -5.64 0.14 17.69
CA MET A 68 -5.54 -1.09 18.49
C MET A 68 -5.59 -0.85 20.01
N GLN A 69 -5.19 0.33 20.48
CA GLN A 69 -5.30 0.74 21.90
C GLN A 69 -6.69 1.29 22.25
N SER A 70 -7.56 1.47 21.27
CA SER A 70 -8.90 1.97 21.52
C SER A 70 -9.82 0.90 22.11
N SER A 71 -10.99 1.29 22.59
CA SER A 71 -12.03 0.38 23.08
C SER A 71 -12.87 -0.27 21.96
N LEU A 72 -12.54 -0.01 20.69
CA LEU A 72 -13.26 -0.57 19.56
C LEU A 72 -12.74 -1.97 19.20
N ASP A 73 -13.61 -2.76 18.60
CA ASP A 73 -13.25 -4.04 17.97
C ASP A 73 -12.50 -3.77 16.66
N ILE A 74 -11.18 -3.75 16.72
CA ILE A 74 -10.33 -3.40 15.58
C ILE A 74 -9.85 -4.65 14.85
N THR A 75 -9.89 -4.63 13.51
CA THR A 75 -9.09 -5.51 12.65
C THR A 75 -8.30 -4.66 11.67
N VAL A 76 -7.01 -4.94 11.55
CA VAL A 76 -6.09 -4.23 10.65
C VAL A 76 -5.73 -5.12 9.48
N PHE A 77 -5.81 -4.58 8.25
CA PHE A 77 -5.31 -5.23 7.05
C PHE A 77 -4.09 -4.47 6.51
N ARG A 78 -3.01 -5.22 6.24
CA ARG A 78 -1.78 -4.73 5.61
C ARG A 78 -1.65 -5.32 4.21
N PRO A 79 -2.35 -4.78 3.22
CA PRO A 79 -2.20 -5.26 1.85
C PRO A 79 -0.79 -4.95 1.32
N SER A 80 -0.32 -5.84 0.46
CA SER A 80 0.78 -5.56 -0.46
C SER A 80 0.29 -4.62 -1.56
N VAL A 81 0.97 -4.55 -2.69
CA VAL A 81 0.51 -3.74 -3.83
C VAL A 81 -0.84 -4.24 -4.32
N ILE A 82 -1.85 -3.38 -4.28
CA ILE A 82 -3.21 -3.69 -4.76
C ILE A 82 -3.28 -3.36 -6.24
N PHE A 83 -3.87 -4.27 -7.04
CA PHE A 83 -4.16 -4.07 -8.46
C PHE A 83 -5.57 -4.52 -8.81
N GLY A 84 -6.07 -4.08 -9.94
CA GLY A 84 -7.40 -4.47 -10.47
C GLY A 84 -7.94 -3.44 -11.45
N ASP A 85 -9.21 -3.57 -11.83
CA ASP A 85 -9.86 -2.60 -12.73
C ASP A 85 -10.00 -1.24 -12.03
N PRO A 86 -9.30 -0.20 -12.52
CA PRO A 86 -9.30 1.13 -11.89
C PRO A 86 -10.58 1.93 -12.18
N ARG A 87 -11.52 1.42 -12.99
CA ARG A 87 -12.78 2.09 -13.38
C ARG A 87 -12.56 3.55 -13.81
N GLY A 88 -11.55 3.79 -14.64
CA GLY A 88 -11.19 5.11 -15.13
C GLY A 88 -10.31 5.95 -14.20
N SER A 89 -9.99 5.45 -13.00
CA SER A 89 -9.03 6.09 -12.09
C SER A 89 -7.61 5.55 -12.32
N MET A 90 -6.62 6.18 -11.72
CA MET A 90 -5.24 5.68 -11.75
C MET A 90 -5.03 4.70 -10.58
N GLU A 91 -4.48 3.51 -10.90
CA GLU A 91 -4.02 2.55 -9.90
C GLU A 91 -2.58 2.12 -10.21
N PHE A 92 -1.99 1.32 -9.35
CA PHE A 92 -0.56 1.01 -9.41
C PHE A 92 -0.10 0.37 -10.73
N ALA A 93 -0.81 -0.65 -11.23
CA ALA A 93 -0.41 -1.33 -12.47
C ALA A 93 -0.60 -0.42 -13.70
N THR A 94 -1.67 0.37 -13.74
CA THR A 94 -1.92 1.38 -14.78
C THR A 94 -0.86 2.48 -14.74
N GLN A 95 -0.46 2.92 -13.55
CA GLN A 95 0.62 3.89 -13.39
C GLN A 95 1.96 3.33 -13.90
N LEU A 96 2.32 2.11 -13.51
CA LEU A 96 3.54 1.46 -14.02
C LEU A 96 3.49 1.25 -15.54
N HIS A 97 2.33 0.90 -16.09
CA HIS A 97 2.15 0.79 -17.52
C HIS A 97 2.49 2.12 -18.20
N ARG A 98 1.85 3.21 -17.77
CA ARG A 98 2.07 4.54 -18.35
C ARG A 98 3.51 5.04 -18.15
N ASP A 99 4.04 4.94 -16.93
CA ASP A 99 5.30 5.60 -16.57
C ASP A 99 6.53 4.75 -16.92
N MET A 100 6.37 3.43 -17.05
CA MET A 100 7.50 2.52 -17.29
C MET A 100 7.40 1.74 -18.61
N VAL A 101 6.20 1.35 -19.04
CA VAL A 101 6.03 0.51 -20.23
C VAL A 101 5.80 1.35 -21.49
N ASP A 102 4.96 2.37 -21.44
CA ASP A 102 4.65 3.24 -22.59
C ASP A 102 5.80 4.16 -22.97
N MET A 103 6.64 4.54 -22.02
CA MET A 103 7.80 5.38 -22.30
C MET A 103 8.74 4.70 -23.29
N PRO A 104 9.31 5.42 -24.30
CA PRO A 104 10.21 4.84 -25.29
C PRO A 104 11.57 4.44 -24.71
N LEU A 105 11.91 4.91 -23.51
CA LEU A 105 13.14 4.61 -22.79
C LEU A 105 13.06 3.25 -22.06
N PRO A 106 14.19 2.56 -21.80
CA PRO A 106 14.19 1.40 -20.93
C PRO A 106 13.59 1.70 -19.56
N ALA A 107 12.83 0.76 -19.01
CA ALA A 107 12.30 0.89 -17.66
C ALA A 107 13.41 0.74 -16.61
N VAL A 108 13.18 1.30 -15.42
CA VAL A 108 14.14 1.19 -14.32
C VAL A 108 13.77 0.02 -13.42
N GLY A 109 14.73 -0.88 -13.23
CA GLY A 109 14.63 -2.03 -12.34
C GLY A 109 15.36 -1.78 -11.03
N PHE A 110 14.63 -1.38 -9.98
CA PHE A 110 15.23 -1.06 -8.68
C PHE A 110 15.73 -2.32 -7.94
N PHE A 111 16.87 -2.17 -7.25
CA PHE A 111 17.43 -3.15 -6.33
C PHE A 111 18.09 -2.44 -5.13
N SER A 112 18.16 -3.12 -3.98
CA SER A 112 18.67 -2.53 -2.73
C SER A 112 20.11 -2.93 -2.39
N GLY A 113 20.71 -3.88 -3.15
CA GLY A 113 22.09 -4.34 -2.98
C GLY A 113 23.14 -3.39 -3.57
N LEU A 114 24.41 -3.79 -3.48
CA LEU A 114 25.52 -3.05 -4.06
C LEU A 114 25.76 -3.43 -5.54
N ARG A 115 25.30 -4.61 -5.97
CA ARG A 115 25.46 -5.12 -7.34
C ARG A 115 24.11 -5.37 -7.99
N PRO A 116 23.99 -5.22 -9.33
CA PRO A 116 22.78 -5.59 -10.05
C PRO A 116 22.36 -7.03 -9.74
N GLY A 117 21.07 -7.19 -9.36
CA GLY A 117 20.50 -8.48 -8.99
C GLY A 117 20.57 -8.85 -7.51
N GLU A 118 21.34 -8.11 -6.70
CA GLU A 118 21.33 -8.24 -5.24
C GLU A 118 20.20 -7.42 -4.61
N GLY A 119 19.65 -7.89 -3.49
CA GLY A 119 18.64 -7.14 -2.75
C GLY A 119 17.39 -6.85 -3.58
N LYS A 120 16.80 -7.86 -4.20
CA LYS A 120 15.55 -7.72 -4.96
C LYS A 120 14.44 -7.14 -4.07
N ILE A 121 13.76 -6.12 -4.57
CA ILE A 121 12.55 -5.60 -3.94
C ILE A 121 11.43 -6.55 -4.33
N LEU A 122 10.96 -7.32 -3.36
CA LEU A 122 9.92 -8.34 -3.56
C LEU A 122 8.58 -7.84 -3.05
N MET A 123 7.53 -8.11 -3.80
CA MET A 123 6.15 -7.78 -3.47
C MET A 123 5.23 -8.94 -3.86
N SER A 124 4.09 -9.05 -3.17
CA SER A 124 3.05 -10.03 -3.46
C SER A 124 1.79 -9.29 -3.91
N PRO A 125 1.69 -8.85 -5.19
CA PRO A 125 0.53 -8.09 -5.65
C PRO A 125 -0.77 -8.84 -5.38
N VAL A 126 -1.77 -8.15 -4.83
CA VAL A 126 -3.06 -8.71 -4.45
C VAL A 126 -4.19 -8.05 -5.24
N HIS A 127 -5.14 -8.85 -5.71
CA HIS A 127 -6.27 -8.30 -6.48
C HIS A 127 -7.23 -7.56 -5.55
N ILE A 128 -7.79 -6.44 -6.02
CA ILE A 128 -8.69 -5.59 -5.23
C ILE A 128 -9.94 -6.35 -4.72
N LEU A 129 -10.44 -7.30 -5.48
CA LEU A 129 -11.60 -8.11 -5.06
C LEU A 129 -11.26 -9.02 -3.88
N ASP A 130 -10.04 -9.57 -3.83
CA ASP A 130 -9.60 -10.40 -2.70
C ASP A 130 -9.46 -9.56 -1.42
N VAL A 131 -8.93 -8.34 -1.57
CA VAL A 131 -8.88 -7.37 -0.45
C VAL A 131 -10.29 -7.03 0.02
N ALA A 132 -11.21 -6.69 -0.89
CA ALA A 132 -12.58 -6.39 -0.54
C ALA A 132 -13.29 -7.59 0.13
N GLN A 133 -13.05 -8.80 -0.35
CA GLN A 133 -13.60 -10.02 0.26
C GLN A 133 -13.07 -10.23 1.67
N ALA A 134 -11.78 -9.99 1.92
CA ALA A 134 -11.20 -10.07 3.27
C ALA A 134 -11.90 -9.10 4.25
N PHE A 135 -12.18 -7.86 3.82
CA PHE A 135 -12.94 -6.91 4.61
C PHE A 135 -14.36 -7.39 4.90
N VAL A 136 -15.08 -7.90 3.89
CA VAL A 136 -16.45 -8.42 4.06
C VAL A 136 -16.48 -9.63 5.00
N GLN A 137 -15.51 -10.53 4.88
CA GLN A 137 -15.39 -11.68 5.79
C GLN A 137 -15.14 -11.24 7.23
N ALA A 138 -14.20 -10.31 7.45
CA ALA A 138 -13.90 -9.81 8.78
C ALA A 138 -15.08 -9.12 9.46
N LEU A 139 -15.98 -8.47 8.71
CA LEU A 139 -17.20 -7.90 9.29
C LEU A 139 -18.13 -8.96 9.88
N LYS A 140 -18.10 -10.18 9.34
CA LYS A 140 -18.94 -11.32 9.76
C LYS A 140 -18.26 -12.21 10.79
N GLU A 141 -16.95 -12.04 10.99
CA GLU A 141 -16.12 -12.95 11.78
C GLU A 141 -15.53 -12.23 13.01
N PRO A 142 -16.19 -12.32 14.19
CA PRO A 142 -15.72 -11.65 15.41
C PRO A 142 -14.33 -12.09 15.85
N SER A 143 -13.91 -13.31 15.50
CA SER A 143 -12.59 -13.83 15.86
C SER A 143 -11.42 -13.05 15.22
N THR A 144 -11.69 -12.16 14.28
CA THR A 144 -10.70 -11.27 13.67
C THR A 144 -10.40 -10.01 14.49
N THR A 145 -11.16 -9.74 15.56
CA THR A 145 -10.94 -8.62 16.47
C THR A 145 -9.56 -8.71 17.13
N GLY A 146 -8.87 -7.59 17.22
CA GLY A 146 -7.53 -7.48 17.81
C GLY A 146 -6.42 -8.06 16.92
N LYS A 147 -6.70 -8.39 15.66
CA LYS A 147 -5.72 -9.01 14.77
C LYS A 147 -5.28 -8.10 13.62
N ILE A 148 -4.04 -8.35 13.17
CA ILE A 148 -3.43 -7.70 12.01
C ILE A 148 -3.18 -8.78 10.96
N TYR A 149 -3.71 -8.60 9.76
CA TYR A 149 -3.56 -9.53 8.64
C TYR A 149 -2.77 -8.91 7.51
N SER A 150 -1.69 -9.56 7.09
CA SER A 150 -1.02 -9.23 5.83
C SER A 150 -1.81 -9.84 4.67
N LEU A 151 -2.13 -9.04 3.67
CA LEU A 151 -2.82 -9.49 2.47
C LEU A 151 -1.86 -9.44 1.28
N GLY A 152 -1.54 -10.59 0.73
CA GLY A 152 -0.72 -10.76 -0.48
C GLY A 152 -1.38 -11.69 -1.47
N GLY A 153 -1.06 -11.53 -2.73
CA GLY A 153 -1.43 -12.48 -3.77
C GLY A 153 -0.58 -13.76 -3.71
N PRO A 154 -0.89 -14.74 -4.55
CA PRO A 154 -0.25 -16.06 -4.53
C PRO A 154 1.20 -16.05 -5.04
N GLU A 155 1.60 -15.00 -5.75
CA GLU A 155 2.94 -14.89 -6.33
C GLU A 155 3.78 -13.81 -5.65
N ILE A 156 5.06 -14.11 -5.47
CA ILE A 156 6.06 -13.12 -5.04
C ILE A 156 6.83 -12.69 -6.28
N LEU A 157 6.74 -11.41 -6.60
CA LEU A 157 7.36 -10.82 -7.79
C LEU A 157 8.38 -9.76 -7.39
N SER A 158 9.52 -9.74 -8.09
CA SER A 158 10.42 -8.59 -8.03
C SER A 158 9.84 -7.40 -8.82
N TRP A 159 10.38 -6.22 -8.56
CA TRP A 159 10.03 -5.02 -9.31
C TRP A 159 10.17 -5.20 -10.82
N GLN A 160 11.25 -5.85 -11.27
CA GLN A 160 11.49 -6.15 -12.68
C GLN A 160 10.43 -7.10 -13.27
N GLU A 161 10.11 -8.18 -12.53
CA GLU A 161 9.10 -9.16 -12.97
C GLU A 161 7.72 -8.51 -13.09
N MET A 162 7.35 -7.60 -12.19
CA MET A 162 6.09 -6.86 -12.32
C MET A 162 6.04 -6.02 -13.59
N ILE A 163 7.10 -5.25 -13.89
CA ILE A 163 7.16 -4.46 -15.12
C ILE A 163 7.07 -5.36 -16.36
N GLN A 164 7.78 -6.51 -16.36
CA GLN A 164 7.74 -7.46 -17.46
C GLN A 164 6.34 -8.06 -17.65
N ARG A 165 5.66 -8.42 -16.57
CA ARG A 165 4.28 -8.92 -16.60
C ARG A 165 3.29 -7.90 -17.16
N ILE A 166 3.39 -6.65 -16.71
CA ILE A 166 2.56 -5.55 -17.22
C ILE A 166 2.84 -5.33 -18.71
N ALA A 167 4.10 -5.31 -19.13
CA ALA A 167 4.47 -5.17 -20.55
C ALA A 167 3.91 -6.32 -21.39
N ALA A 168 4.04 -7.57 -20.93
CA ALA A 168 3.51 -8.74 -21.62
C ALA A 168 1.98 -8.70 -21.74
N ALA A 169 1.27 -8.25 -20.70
CA ALA A 169 -0.19 -8.14 -20.73
C ALA A 169 -0.72 -7.17 -21.81
N VAL A 170 0.09 -6.17 -22.19
CA VAL A 170 -0.24 -5.23 -23.28
C VAL A 170 0.49 -5.56 -24.59
N GLY A 171 1.00 -6.77 -24.73
CA GLY A 171 1.66 -7.25 -25.95
C GLY A 171 3.02 -6.61 -26.25
N ARG A 172 3.68 -6.03 -25.25
CA ARG A 172 4.99 -5.34 -25.42
C ARG A 172 6.13 -6.10 -24.74
N LYS A 173 7.33 -5.87 -25.23
CA LYS A 173 8.58 -6.27 -24.58
C LYS A 173 9.30 -5.02 -24.06
N LYS A 174 9.74 -5.04 -22.81
CA LYS A 174 10.39 -3.90 -22.18
C LYS A 174 11.82 -4.27 -21.74
N ARG A 175 12.79 -3.48 -22.15
CA ARG A 175 14.14 -3.55 -21.58
C ARG A 175 14.13 -2.89 -20.21
N ILE A 176 14.83 -3.51 -19.25
CA ILE A 176 14.91 -3.02 -17.88
C ILE A 176 16.38 -2.79 -17.55
N LEU A 177 16.70 -1.58 -17.12
CA LEU A 177 18.03 -1.21 -16.63
C LEU A 177 18.05 -1.33 -15.12
N PRO A 178 18.98 -2.08 -14.53
CA PRO A 178 19.10 -2.16 -13.09
C PRO A 178 19.58 -0.82 -12.50
N MET A 179 18.91 -0.33 -11.45
CA MET A 179 19.27 0.89 -10.76
C MET A 179 19.23 0.69 -9.24
N PRO A 180 20.32 1.04 -8.52
CA PRO A 180 20.31 0.99 -7.05
C PRO A 180 19.33 2.01 -6.47
N VAL A 181 18.54 1.61 -5.47
CA VAL A 181 17.59 2.51 -4.78
C VAL A 181 18.27 3.74 -4.17
N GLN A 182 19.55 3.61 -3.81
CA GLN A 182 20.33 4.71 -3.23
C GLN A 182 20.44 5.92 -4.16
N VAL A 183 20.43 5.72 -5.47
CA VAL A 183 20.50 6.81 -6.47
C VAL A 183 19.25 7.70 -6.40
N MET A 184 18.09 7.15 -6.03
CA MET A 184 16.86 7.95 -5.88
C MET A 184 16.89 8.91 -4.69
N LYS A 185 17.70 8.62 -3.66
CA LYS A 185 17.82 9.48 -2.46
C LYS A 185 18.66 10.72 -2.69
N ILE A 186 19.39 10.79 -3.80
CA ILE A 186 20.29 11.91 -4.14
C ILE A 186 19.55 12.99 -4.94
N GLY A 187 18.39 12.69 -5.49
CA GLY A 187 17.62 13.60 -6.35
C GLY A 187 16.26 14.06 -5.79
N ALA A 188 15.99 13.84 -4.49
CA ALA A 188 14.73 14.22 -3.84
C ALA A 188 14.92 15.41 -2.89
#